data_a891626d6c2a2026d810b4fcddc88456
#
_entry.id   a891626d6c2a2026d810b4fcddc88456
#
_cell.length_a   1.000
_cell.length_b   1.000
_cell.length_c   1.000
_cell.angle_alpha   90.00
_cell.angle_beta   90.00
_cell.angle_gamma   90.00
#
_symmetry.space_group_name_H-M   'P 1'
#
loop_
_entity.id
_entity.type
_entity.pdbx_description
1 polymer ?
#
loop_
_entity_poly.entity_id
_entity_poly.type
_entity_poly.pdbx_seq_one_letter_code
_entity_poly.pdbx_strand_id
1 'polypeptide(L)'
;MQPAPERDVPIEMPKFSAIFERDFGYVWNSLRRLGVATRDLEDLTHDVFFRVYERLADYDRTRPFRPWLFGFCFRVASDYRRRFANRREVLGAEIEPTDPAPSAYDRLVLAEAHSLAQLALHGLELERRAVFVMHEIDGATIPEVAEALGIPLNTAYSRLRLAREQFAATLRRERLRRGEP
;
A
#
# COMPACT_ATOMS: atom_id res chain seq x y z
N MET A 1 23.23 -7.21 48.79
CA MET A 1 22.06 -6.36 48.53
C MET A 1 21.88 -6.33 47.01
N GLN A 2 21.05 -7.29 46.51
CA GLN A 2 20.76 -7.38 45.06
C GLN A 2 19.81 -6.26 44.66
N PRO A 3 20.02 -5.57 43.53
CA PRO A 3 19.03 -4.63 43.01
C PRO A 3 17.76 -5.41 42.60
N ALA A 4 16.62 -4.85 42.97
CA ALA A 4 15.32 -5.34 42.60
C ALA A 4 15.15 -5.36 41.07
N PRO A 5 14.41 -6.33 40.49
CA PRO A 5 14.16 -6.37 39.06
C PRO A 5 13.38 -5.12 38.65
N GLU A 6 13.89 -4.44 37.61
CA GLU A 6 13.18 -3.36 36.92
C GLU A 6 11.77 -3.84 36.59
N ARG A 7 10.79 -3.10 37.09
CA ARG A 7 9.38 -3.33 36.78
C ARG A 7 9.19 -3.15 35.29
N ASP A 8 8.75 -4.18 34.60
CA ASP A 8 8.16 -4.08 33.26
C ASP A 8 7.16 -2.92 33.29
N VAL A 9 7.54 -1.79 32.70
CA VAL A 9 6.62 -0.71 32.43
C VAL A 9 5.67 -1.23 31.35
N PRO A 10 4.37 -1.38 31.63
CA PRO A 10 3.43 -1.80 30.59
C PRO A 10 3.52 -0.79 29.45
N ILE A 11 3.91 -1.23 28.26
CA ILE A 11 3.88 -0.39 27.06
C ILE A 11 2.40 -0.11 26.83
N GLU A 12 1.94 1.06 27.32
CA GLU A 12 0.55 1.50 27.09
C GLU A 12 0.24 1.47 25.60
N MET A 13 -0.92 0.89 25.26
CA MET A 13 -1.43 0.96 23.89
C MET A 13 -1.53 2.42 23.48
N PRO A 14 -0.90 2.86 22.38
CA PRO A 14 -1.14 4.21 21.89
C PRO A 14 -2.64 4.37 21.68
N LYS A 15 -3.20 5.48 22.19
CA LYS A 15 -4.60 5.78 21.98
C LYS A 15 -4.89 5.70 20.48
N PHE A 16 -6.01 5.12 20.10
CA PHE A 16 -6.36 4.95 18.68
C PHE A 16 -6.27 6.29 17.90
N SER A 17 -6.61 7.41 18.55
CA SER A 17 -6.46 8.75 17.96
C SER A 17 -5.00 9.05 17.54
N ALA A 18 -4.03 8.67 18.34
CA ALA A 18 -2.61 8.87 18.02
C ALA A 18 -2.16 7.99 16.83
N ILE A 19 -2.68 6.77 16.72
CA ILE A 19 -2.45 5.91 15.57
C ILE A 19 -3.07 6.53 14.32
N PHE A 20 -4.31 7.00 14.40
CA PHE A 20 -5.01 7.64 13.31
C PHE A 20 -4.25 8.86 12.78
N GLU A 21 -3.88 9.79 13.66
CA GLU A 21 -3.14 11.00 13.27
C GLU A 21 -1.78 10.68 12.64
N ARG A 22 -1.03 9.76 13.24
CA ARG A 22 0.33 9.40 12.79
C ARG A 22 0.33 8.66 11.45
N ASP A 23 -0.62 7.75 11.24
CA ASP A 23 -0.58 6.80 10.13
C ASP A 23 -1.64 7.10 9.04
N PHE A 24 -2.45 8.17 9.17
CA PHE A 24 -3.45 8.56 8.16
C PHE A 24 -2.83 8.71 6.77
N GLY A 25 -1.76 9.50 6.66
CA GLY A 25 -1.07 9.72 5.39
C GLY A 25 -0.44 8.43 4.81
N TYR A 26 -0.02 7.52 5.68
CA TYR A 26 0.49 6.21 5.26
C TYR A 26 -0.63 5.36 4.63
N VAL A 27 -1.78 5.24 5.30
CA VAL A 27 -2.96 4.49 4.81
C VAL A 27 -3.46 5.08 3.49
N TRP A 28 -3.65 6.40 3.44
CA TRP A 28 -4.05 7.12 2.24
C TRP A 28 -3.15 6.82 1.03
N ASN A 29 -1.82 6.96 1.23
CA ASN A 29 -0.86 6.71 0.16
C ASN A 29 -0.79 5.22 -0.22
N SER A 30 -0.94 4.31 0.73
CA SER A 30 -0.98 2.88 0.46
C SER A 30 -2.19 2.49 -0.40
N LEU A 31 -3.39 2.98 -0.07
CA LEU A 31 -4.60 2.77 -0.86
C LEU A 31 -4.46 3.34 -2.28
N ARG A 32 -3.92 4.56 -2.42
CA ARG A 32 -3.65 5.18 -3.72
C ARG A 32 -2.68 4.34 -4.56
N ARG A 33 -1.57 3.89 -3.98
CA ARG A 33 -0.61 3.00 -4.64
C ARG A 33 -1.21 1.65 -5.02
N LEU A 34 -2.16 1.15 -4.23
CA LEU A 34 -2.90 -0.08 -4.53
C LEU A 34 -3.96 0.12 -5.62
N GLY A 35 -4.21 1.34 -6.07
CA GLY A 35 -5.07 1.65 -7.21
C GLY A 35 -6.51 2.00 -6.84
N VAL A 36 -6.73 2.49 -5.63
CA VAL A 36 -7.99 3.12 -5.24
C VAL A 36 -8.09 4.50 -5.90
N ALA A 37 -9.23 4.81 -6.50
CA ALA A 37 -9.46 6.10 -7.13
C ALA A 37 -9.50 7.24 -6.09
N THR A 38 -8.99 8.42 -6.44
CA THR A 38 -8.86 9.58 -5.54
C THR A 38 -10.16 9.94 -4.84
N ARG A 39 -11.29 9.89 -5.57
CA ARG A 39 -12.63 10.18 -5.03
C ARG A 39 -13.09 9.23 -3.91
N ASP A 40 -12.54 8.01 -3.87
CA ASP A 40 -12.94 6.96 -2.92
C ASP A 40 -11.91 6.78 -1.78
N LEU A 41 -10.78 7.52 -1.82
CA LEU A 41 -9.68 7.36 -0.86
C LEU A 41 -10.09 7.72 0.57
N GLU A 42 -10.88 8.79 0.76
CA GLU A 42 -11.29 9.25 2.08
C GLU A 42 -12.13 8.18 2.78
N ASP A 43 -13.19 7.73 2.12
CA ASP A 43 -14.09 6.70 2.65
C ASP A 43 -13.36 5.40 2.96
N LEU A 44 -12.49 4.96 2.03
CA LEU A 44 -11.76 3.72 2.22
C LEU A 44 -10.61 3.84 3.25
N THR A 45 -10.06 5.04 3.46
CA THR A 45 -9.13 5.29 4.56
C THR A 45 -9.84 5.13 5.90
N HIS A 46 -11.04 5.67 6.04
CA HIS A 46 -11.86 5.49 7.23
C HIS A 46 -12.25 4.01 7.44
N ASP A 47 -12.59 3.28 6.36
CA ASP A 47 -12.89 1.83 6.44
C ASP A 47 -11.68 1.03 6.94
N VAL A 48 -10.46 1.36 6.48
CA VAL A 48 -9.22 0.74 7.00
C VAL A 48 -9.09 0.99 8.50
N PHE A 49 -9.23 2.25 8.95
CA PHE A 49 -9.06 2.57 10.37
C PHE A 49 -10.16 1.98 11.25
N PHE A 50 -11.38 1.85 10.75
CA PHE A 50 -12.45 1.16 11.45
C PHE A 50 -12.08 -0.31 11.69
N ARG A 51 -11.63 -1.03 10.66
CA ARG A 51 -11.17 -2.42 10.79
C ARG A 51 -9.93 -2.57 11.68
N VAL A 52 -9.03 -1.59 11.64
CA VAL A 52 -7.87 -1.54 12.55
C VAL A 52 -8.33 -1.40 13.99
N TYR A 53 -9.29 -0.51 14.25
CA TYR A 53 -9.86 -0.32 15.60
C TYR A 53 -10.44 -1.61 16.16
N GLU A 54 -11.23 -2.34 15.38
CA GLU A 54 -11.82 -3.62 15.78
C GLU A 54 -10.79 -4.72 16.10
N ARG A 55 -9.61 -4.64 15.48
CA ARG A 55 -8.55 -5.65 15.61
C ARG A 55 -7.32 -5.18 16.37
N LEU A 56 -7.35 -3.98 16.92
CA LEU A 56 -6.17 -3.39 17.59
C LEU A 56 -5.76 -4.20 18.85
N ALA A 57 -6.73 -4.81 19.53
CA ALA A 57 -6.47 -5.67 20.67
C ALA A 57 -5.73 -6.96 20.29
N ASP A 58 -5.89 -7.43 19.05
CA ASP A 58 -5.25 -8.66 18.51
C ASP A 58 -3.84 -8.38 17.96
N TYR A 59 -3.39 -7.11 17.93
CA TYR A 59 -2.09 -6.75 17.39
C TYR A 59 -0.95 -7.22 18.29
N ASP A 60 -0.05 -8.04 17.73
CA ASP A 60 1.18 -8.47 18.37
C ASP A 60 2.24 -7.35 18.35
N ARG A 61 2.50 -6.73 19.50
CA ARG A 61 3.43 -5.61 19.66
C ARG A 61 4.90 -5.94 19.41
N THR A 62 5.24 -7.21 19.35
CA THR A 62 6.61 -7.65 19.00
C THR A 62 6.90 -7.51 17.51
N ARG A 63 5.88 -7.22 16.70
CA ARG A 63 5.94 -7.10 15.24
C ARG A 63 5.87 -5.65 14.78
N PRO A 64 6.42 -5.32 13.60
CA PRO A 64 6.31 -3.97 13.04
C PRO A 64 4.86 -3.61 12.74
N PHE A 65 4.43 -2.43 13.18
CA PHE A 65 3.04 -1.98 13.04
C PHE A 65 2.62 -1.74 11.58
N ARG A 66 3.50 -1.11 10.78
CA ARG A 66 3.16 -0.74 9.39
C ARG A 66 2.87 -1.94 8.48
N PRO A 67 3.63 -3.05 8.48
CA PRO A 67 3.26 -4.25 7.73
C PRO A 67 1.88 -4.80 8.11
N TRP A 68 1.56 -4.86 9.40
CA TRP A 68 0.25 -5.28 9.89
C TRP A 68 -0.87 -4.34 9.40
N LEU A 69 -0.66 -3.02 9.51
CA LEU A 69 -1.59 -1.99 9.02
C LEU A 69 -1.79 -2.09 7.50
N PHE A 70 -0.71 -2.33 6.73
CA PHE A 70 -0.80 -2.51 5.29
C PHE A 70 -1.66 -3.71 4.89
N GLY A 71 -1.68 -4.77 5.68
CA GLY A 71 -2.56 -5.90 5.46
C GLY A 71 -4.04 -5.52 5.43
N PHE A 72 -4.47 -4.49 6.20
CA PHE A 72 -5.83 -3.94 6.11
C PHE A 72 -6.01 -3.12 4.83
N CYS A 73 -5.04 -2.28 4.46
CA CYS A 73 -5.08 -1.53 3.20
C CYS A 73 -5.24 -2.47 2.01
N PHE A 74 -4.48 -3.57 1.97
CA PHE A 74 -4.57 -4.57 0.91
C PHE A 74 -5.94 -5.24 0.83
N ARG A 75 -6.52 -5.65 1.97
CA ARG A 75 -7.85 -6.25 2.01
C ARG A 75 -8.93 -5.29 1.52
N VAL A 76 -8.90 -4.03 1.97
CA VAL A 76 -9.85 -2.99 1.54
C VAL A 76 -9.70 -2.71 0.04
N ALA A 77 -8.47 -2.58 -0.48
CA ALA A 77 -8.23 -2.39 -1.89
C ALA A 77 -8.65 -3.61 -2.75
N SER A 78 -8.50 -4.82 -2.23
CA SER A 78 -8.96 -6.06 -2.90
C SER A 78 -10.48 -6.10 -2.99
N ASP A 79 -11.18 -5.76 -1.90
CA ASP A 79 -12.64 -5.69 -1.85
C ASP A 79 -13.17 -4.61 -2.80
N TYR A 80 -12.51 -3.44 -2.82
CA TYR A 80 -12.82 -2.34 -3.73
C TYR A 80 -12.72 -2.79 -5.20
N ARG A 81 -11.60 -3.39 -5.61
CA ARG A 81 -11.40 -3.87 -6.98
C ARG A 81 -12.42 -4.94 -7.38
N ARG A 82 -12.74 -5.87 -6.48
CA ARG A 82 -13.75 -6.90 -6.73
C ARG A 82 -15.14 -6.29 -6.95
N ARG A 83 -15.52 -5.28 -6.16
CA ARG A 83 -16.80 -4.57 -6.35
C ARG A 83 -16.84 -3.84 -7.69
N PHE A 84 -15.71 -3.23 -8.12
CA PHE A 84 -15.62 -2.55 -9.40
C PHE A 84 -15.65 -3.53 -10.59
N ALA A 85 -14.97 -4.67 -10.50
CA ALA A 85 -15.02 -5.70 -11.54
C ALA A 85 -16.45 -6.19 -11.76
N ASN A 86 -17.17 -6.53 -10.68
CA ASN A 86 -18.57 -6.94 -10.75
C ASN A 86 -19.48 -5.83 -11.32
N ARG A 87 -19.23 -4.55 -10.99
CA ARG A 87 -20.01 -3.42 -11.50
C ARG A 87 -19.74 -3.16 -12.99
N ARG A 88 -18.52 -3.37 -13.49
CA ARG A 88 -18.18 -3.30 -14.93
C ARG A 88 -18.88 -4.38 -15.73
N GLU A 89 -18.98 -5.58 -15.18
CA GLU A 89 -19.66 -6.70 -15.80
C GLU A 89 -21.18 -6.44 -15.95
N VAL A 90 -21.77 -5.71 -15.01
CA VAL A 90 -23.21 -5.37 -14.99
C VAL A 90 -23.53 -4.11 -15.80
N LEU A 91 -22.62 -3.12 -15.89
CA LEU A 91 -22.93 -1.77 -16.44
C LEU A 91 -22.19 -1.42 -17.75
N GLY A 92 -21.25 -2.25 -18.23
CA GLY A 92 -20.53 -2.02 -19.49
C GLY A 92 -19.75 -0.68 -19.56
N ALA A 93 -19.44 -0.04 -18.43
CA ALA A 93 -18.86 1.29 -18.40
C ALA A 93 -17.33 1.25 -18.23
N GLU A 94 -16.61 1.89 -19.15
CA GLU A 94 -15.20 2.25 -18.96
C GLU A 94 -15.10 3.41 -17.96
N ILE A 95 -14.46 3.17 -16.81
CA ILE A 95 -14.15 4.22 -15.85
C ILE A 95 -12.63 4.33 -15.80
N GLU A 96 -12.08 5.37 -16.43
CA GLU A 96 -10.68 5.73 -16.31
C GLU A 96 -10.38 6.32 -14.91
N PRO A 97 -9.25 5.95 -14.29
CA PRO A 97 -8.78 6.62 -13.07
C PRO A 97 -8.16 7.96 -13.44
N THR A 98 -8.84 9.06 -13.13
CA THR A 98 -8.34 10.41 -13.34
C THR A 98 -7.73 10.94 -12.04
N ASP A 99 -6.46 11.33 -12.07
CA ASP A 99 -5.74 11.98 -10.98
C ASP A 99 -5.49 13.45 -11.35
N PRO A 100 -5.86 14.45 -10.51
CA PRO A 100 -5.59 15.86 -10.82
C PRO A 100 -4.15 16.25 -10.44
N ALA A 101 -3.49 16.98 -11.35
CA ALA A 101 -2.10 17.38 -11.31
C ALA A 101 -1.76 18.53 -10.34
N PRO A 102 -0.53 18.59 -9.80
CA PRO A 102 0.02 19.78 -9.17
C PRO A 102 0.92 20.58 -10.12
N SER A 103 0.91 21.92 -10.02
CA SER A 103 1.55 22.88 -10.93
C SER A 103 2.97 23.31 -10.53
N ALA A 104 3.78 23.66 -11.58
CA ALA A 104 5.02 24.44 -11.70
C ALA A 104 6.34 23.63 -11.85
N TYR A 105 7.27 24.18 -12.64
CA TYR A 105 8.38 23.57 -13.38
C TYR A 105 9.29 22.56 -12.64
N ASP A 106 9.71 22.76 -11.39
CA ASP A 106 10.48 21.76 -10.62
C ASP A 106 9.60 20.63 -10.11
N ARG A 107 8.30 20.89 -9.98
CA ARG A 107 7.27 19.88 -9.78
C ARG A 107 7.01 19.08 -11.06
N LEU A 108 7.32 19.61 -12.25
CA LEU A 108 7.07 18.93 -13.51
C LEU A 108 7.96 17.70 -13.67
N VAL A 109 9.26 17.82 -13.43
CA VAL A 109 10.22 16.69 -13.55
C VAL A 109 9.98 15.63 -12.47
N LEU A 110 9.72 16.05 -11.23
CA LEU A 110 9.33 15.15 -10.14
C LEU A 110 7.92 14.59 -10.35
N ALA A 111 7.01 15.36 -10.91
CA ALA A 111 5.67 14.90 -11.27
C ALA A 111 5.68 13.91 -12.44
N GLU A 112 6.57 14.10 -13.42
CA GLU A 112 6.75 13.16 -14.52
C GLU A 112 7.34 11.83 -14.05
N ALA A 113 8.37 11.85 -13.21
CA ALA A 113 8.95 10.66 -12.62
C ALA A 113 7.95 9.93 -11.71
N HIS A 114 7.19 10.68 -10.89
CA HIS A 114 6.10 10.13 -10.07
C HIS A 114 4.97 9.53 -10.92
N SER A 115 4.58 10.23 -12.00
CA SER A 115 3.56 9.78 -12.93
C SER A 115 3.97 8.48 -13.62
N LEU A 116 5.23 8.37 -14.06
CA LEU A 116 5.80 7.15 -14.64
C LEU A 116 5.82 5.99 -13.64
N ALA A 117 6.26 6.25 -12.41
CA ALA A 117 6.29 5.24 -11.37
C ALA A 117 4.87 4.76 -11.00
N GLN A 118 3.90 5.66 -10.91
CA GLN A 118 2.50 5.31 -10.68
C GLN A 118 1.93 4.48 -11.82
N LEU A 119 2.17 4.88 -13.08
CA LEU A 119 1.74 4.12 -14.25
C LEU A 119 2.35 2.70 -14.25
N ALA A 120 3.62 2.57 -13.92
CA ALA A 120 4.28 1.28 -13.80
C ALA A 120 3.71 0.43 -12.65
N LEU A 121 3.40 1.05 -11.51
CA LEU A 121 2.73 0.38 -10.39
C LEU A 121 1.31 -0.07 -10.77
N HIS A 122 0.54 0.79 -11.44
CA HIS A 122 -0.82 0.46 -11.88
C HIS A 122 -0.85 -0.66 -12.94
N GLY A 123 0.23 -0.83 -13.69
CA GLY A 123 0.40 -1.95 -14.61
C GLY A 123 0.62 -3.31 -13.93
N LEU A 124 0.91 -3.35 -12.63
CA LEU A 124 1.04 -4.59 -11.87
C LEU A 124 -0.33 -5.12 -11.42
N GLU A 125 -0.48 -6.45 -11.38
CA GLU A 125 -1.60 -7.08 -10.66
C GLU A 125 -1.56 -6.72 -9.18
N LEU A 126 -2.71 -6.62 -8.53
CA LEU A 126 -2.83 -6.12 -7.15
C LEU A 126 -1.93 -6.86 -6.16
N GLU A 127 -1.87 -8.17 -6.26
CA GLU A 127 -1.08 -9.04 -5.38
C GLU A 127 0.43 -8.82 -5.54
N ARG A 128 0.89 -8.63 -6.78
CA ARG A 128 2.30 -8.31 -7.08
C ARG A 128 2.62 -6.87 -6.68
N ARG A 129 1.70 -5.95 -6.92
CA ARG A 129 1.81 -4.55 -6.52
C ARG A 129 1.92 -4.40 -5.01
N ALA A 130 1.10 -5.12 -4.23
CA ALA A 130 1.16 -5.09 -2.77
C ALA A 130 2.52 -5.54 -2.24
N VAL A 131 3.05 -6.66 -2.74
CA VAL A 131 4.39 -7.14 -2.36
C VAL A 131 5.47 -6.12 -2.73
N PHE A 132 5.38 -5.54 -3.94
CA PHE A 132 6.33 -4.53 -4.40
C PHE A 132 6.31 -3.27 -3.54
N VAL A 133 5.12 -2.73 -3.25
CA VAL A 133 4.97 -1.52 -2.42
C VAL A 133 5.52 -1.74 -1.03
N MET A 134 5.15 -2.84 -0.37
CA MET A 134 5.63 -3.14 0.98
C MET A 134 7.15 -3.30 1.05
N HIS A 135 7.74 -3.98 0.08
CA HIS A 135 9.18 -4.27 0.12
C HIS A 135 10.02 -3.11 -0.43
N GLU A 136 9.73 -2.61 -1.65
CA GLU A 136 10.56 -1.62 -2.34
C GLU A 136 10.32 -0.18 -1.84
N ILE A 137 9.10 0.12 -1.42
CA ILE A 137 8.74 1.50 -1.04
C ILE A 137 8.71 1.65 0.48
N ASP A 138 8.10 0.68 1.18
CA ASP A 138 7.92 0.78 2.63
C ASP A 138 9.07 0.11 3.42
N GLY A 139 9.97 -0.64 2.75
CA GLY A 139 11.16 -1.23 3.36
C GLY A 139 10.89 -2.47 4.21
N ALA A 140 9.69 -3.08 4.12
CA ALA A 140 9.38 -4.30 4.85
C ALA A 140 10.20 -5.49 4.34
N THR A 141 10.61 -6.36 5.24
CA THR A 141 11.28 -7.62 4.88
C THR A 141 10.29 -8.59 4.23
N ILE A 142 10.77 -9.52 3.40
CA ILE A 142 9.88 -10.49 2.73
C ILE A 142 9.10 -11.38 3.71
N PRO A 143 9.67 -11.83 4.85
CA PRO A 143 8.88 -12.50 5.87
C PRO A 143 7.71 -11.66 6.40
N GLU A 144 7.94 -10.37 6.71
CA GLU A 144 6.88 -9.45 7.16
C GLU A 144 5.81 -9.25 6.09
N VAL A 145 6.22 -9.13 4.81
CA VAL A 145 5.29 -9.05 3.67
C VAL A 145 4.44 -10.31 3.56
N ALA A 146 5.07 -11.49 3.62
CA ALA A 146 4.38 -12.77 3.52
C ALA A 146 3.34 -12.92 4.63
N GLU A 147 3.70 -12.56 5.84
CA GLU A 147 2.82 -12.60 6.99
C GLU A 147 1.65 -11.60 6.88
N ALA A 148 1.93 -10.33 6.59
CA ALA A 148 0.93 -9.27 6.47
C ALA A 148 -0.12 -9.56 5.40
N LEU A 149 0.30 -10.18 4.29
CA LEU A 149 -0.57 -10.57 3.18
C LEU A 149 -1.18 -11.97 3.34
N GLY A 150 -0.76 -12.76 4.34
CA GLY A 150 -1.25 -14.11 4.57
C GLY A 150 -0.86 -15.10 3.45
N ILE A 151 0.35 -14.98 2.90
CA ILE A 151 0.83 -15.81 1.78
C ILE A 151 2.10 -16.59 2.17
N PRO A 152 2.37 -17.75 1.53
CA PRO A 152 3.63 -18.46 1.72
C PRO A 152 4.85 -17.60 1.35
N LEU A 153 5.95 -17.76 2.08
CA LEU A 153 7.20 -17.02 1.86
C LEU A 153 7.70 -17.13 0.40
N ASN A 154 7.69 -18.32 -0.17
CA ASN A 154 8.10 -18.54 -1.57
C ASN A 154 7.19 -17.82 -2.56
N THR A 155 5.90 -17.67 -2.23
CA THR A 155 4.95 -16.88 -3.04
C THR A 155 5.31 -15.40 -2.99
N ALA A 156 5.70 -14.86 -1.84
CA ALA A 156 6.14 -13.49 -1.70
C ALA A 156 7.39 -13.23 -2.55
N TYR A 157 8.42 -14.09 -2.48
CA TYR A 157 9.63 -13.98 -3.33
C TYR A 157 9.30 -14.03 -4.82
N SER A 158 8.48 -14.98 -5.25
CA SER A 158 8.12 -15.11 -6.67
C SER A 158 7.32 -13.90 -7.18
N ARG A 159 6.37 -13.40 -6.37
CA ARG A 159 5.60 -12.19 -6.70
C ARG A 159 6.50 -10.96 -6.79
N LEU A 160 7.45 -10.78 -5.88
CA LEU A 160 8.40 -9.67 -5.91
C LEU A 160 9.26 -9.71 -7.18
N ARG A 161 9.82 -10.87 -7.53
CA ARG A 161 10.63 -11.04 -8.74
C ARG A 161 9.82 -10.64 -9.99
N LEU A 162 8.62 -11.18 -10.14
CA LEU A 162 7.75 -10.85 -11.28
C LEU A 162 7.32 -9.39 -11.30
N ALA A 163 7.06 -8.81 -10.13
CA ALA A 163 6.73 -7.39 -10.01
C ALA A 163 7.88 -6.49 -10.47
N ARG A 164 9.13 -6.78 -10.05
CA ARG A 164 10.32 -6.05 -10.48
C ARG A 164 10.53 -6.11 -12.00
N GLU A 165 10.40 -7.29 -12.57
CA GLU A 165 10.53 -7.52 -14.02
C GLU A 165 9.49 -6.71 -14.79
N GLN A 166 8.23 -6.77 -14.37
CA GLN A 166 7.10 -6.10 -15.01
C GLN A 166 7.18 -4.57 -14.87
N PHE A 167 7.53 -4.08 -13.67
CA PHE A 167 7.74 -2.67 -13.38
C PHE A 167 8.85 -2.08 -14.25
N ALA A 168 10.01 -2.73 -14.29
CA ALA A 168 11.14 -2.29 -15.12
C ALA A 168 10.82 -2.34 -16.62
N ALA A 169 10.07 -3.34 -17.08
CA ALA A 169 9.64 -3.43 -18.47
C ALA A 169 8.66 -2.30 -18.86
N THR A 170 7.77 -1.91 -17.95
CA THR A 170 6.85 -0.80 -18.17
C THR A 170 7.60 0.54 -18.23
N LEU A 171 8.54 0.78 -17.29
CA LEU A 171 9.36 1.99 -17.32
C LEU A 171 10.17 2.13 -18.62
N ARG A 172 10.82 1.05 -19.06
CA ARG A 172 11.58 1.05 -20.33
C ARG A 172 10.69 1.38 -21.53
N ARG A 173 9.51 0.79 -21.60
CA ARG A 173 8.54 1.03 -22.68
C ARG A 173 8.10 2.48 -22.74
N GLU A 174 7.81 3.08 -21.58
CA GLU A 174 7.35 4.46 -21.52
C GLU A 174 8.49 5.46 -21.81
N ARG A 175 9.73 5.19 -21.38
CA ARG A 175 10.89 6.02 -21.76
C ARG A 175 11.12 6.00 -23.27
N LEU A 176 11.12 4.83 -23.90
CA LEU A 176 11.23 4.71 -25.36
C LEU A 176 10.11 5.47 -26.11
N ARG A 177 8.88 5.44 -25.58
CA ARG A 177 7.77 6.22 -26.18
C ARG A 177 7.98 7.73 -26.09
N ARG A 178 8.69 8.20 -25.08
CA ARG A 178 9.04 9.61 -24.86
C ARG A 178 10.30 10.06 -25.59
N GLY A 179 11.02 9.13 -26.26
CA GLY A 179 12.31 9.41 -26.92
C GLY A 179 13.47 9.62 -25.95
N GLU A 180 13.32 9.16 -24.71
CA GLU A 180 14.39 9.17 -23.71
C GLU A 180 15.27 7.91 -23.88
N PRO A 181 16.61 8.05 -23.93
CA PRO A 181 17.52 6.91 -24.07
C PRO A 181 17.58 6.01 -22.83
#